data_3f2140451e8abe34ca38eff223ead0de
#
_entry.id   3f2140451e8abe34ca38eff223ead0de
#
_cell.length_a   1.000
_cell.length_b   1.000
_cell.length_c   1.000
_cell.angle_alpha   90.00
_cell.angle_beta   90.00
_cell.angle_gamma   90.00
#
_symmetry.space_group_name_H-M   'P 1'
#
loop_
_entity.id
_entity.type
_entity.pdbx_description
1 polymer ?
#
loop_
_entity_poly.entity_id
_entity_poly.type
_entity_poly.pdbx_seq_one_letter_code
_entity_poly.pdbx_strand_id
1 'polypeptide(L)'
;MKEFSSFNALIQKAIVDNWNQDALTDYQGITLQYHDVARKIEKLHILFENSGVVKGDKIAICGRNSAHWAVAFLATLTYGAVAVPILHEFNGEQIQNIVNHSGARLLFVGDFAVKTIDAEAMPTLEAIFNLPDFSLHVSRSEKITYAREHLNMMFGSKFPKAFRAEHVKYHEDTAEELSMINYTSGTTGFSKGVMLPYRAIWGNVEFMLRVLGRNVKPGDNMLSILPMAHMYGMAVEFLFGFCNGCHLFFLTRLPSPAIIAEAFTTVKPACIITVPLIIEKIIRKNVFPKIQNNRMRLLLNMPVVSKKVKSRICNEVYNAFGGNLYEVIVGGAPLSKEVEEFLLSIGFPVTVGYGTTECAPLISFSDYHDFIGGSVGQPVDRMEVKILSSDPQNVAGEIVTKGTNMMTGYYLNEEATREAIDEEGWYHTGDLGTMLPSGHIFIRGRSKNMLLGANGQNVYPEEIEDKLNTMAMVSESIVIQRGEKLVALVHPDQDEVVSFSQEELEHIMEQNRQELNNMLPAYSRISAIELHEEEFAKTPKKSIKRYLYKNN
;
A
#
# COMPACT_ATOMS: atom_id res chain seq x y z
N MET A 1 6.25 17.15 -20.20
CA MET A 1 6.13 15.80 -19.60
C MET A 1 6.69 14.78 -20.59
N LYS A 2 7.39 13.74 -20.12
CA LYS A 2 7.80 12.66 -21.02
C LYS A 2 6.57 11.90 -21.50
N GLU A 3 6.54 11.54 -22.78
CA GLU A 3 5.60 10.56 -23.31
C GLU A 3 5.93 9.17 -22.76
N PHE A 4 4.96 8.23 -22.82
CA PHE A 4 5.17 6.85 -22.40
C PHE A 4 6.42 6.28 -23.10
N SER A 5 7.27 5.67 -22.31
CA SER A 5 8.33 4.79 -22.78
C SER A 5 8.13 3.42 -22.14
N SER A 6 8.70 2.35 -22.74
CA SER A 6 8.57 1.00 -22.18
C SER A 6 8.93 0.97 -20.69
N PHE A 7 8.04 0.40 -19.87
CA PHE A 7 8.29 0.22 -18.44
C PHE A 7 9.43 -0.78 -18.20
N ASN A 8 9.46 -1.85 -19.00
CA ASN A 8 10.55 -2.82 -18.95
C ASN A 8 11.90 -2.22 -19.31
N ALA A 9 11.93 -1.15 -20.12
CA ALA A 9 13.16 -0.39 -20.37
C ALA A 9 13.66 0.35 -19.13
N LEU A 10 12.77 0.81 -18.22
CA LEU A 10 13.19 1.37 -16.93
C LEU A 10 13.84 0.29 -16.06
N ILE A 11 13.24 -0.91 -15.99
CA ILE A 11 13.80 -2.06 -15.26
C ILE A 11 15.17 -2.44 -15.83
N GLN A 12 15.26 -2.57 -17.16
CA GLN A 12 16.51 -2.89 -17.86
C GLN A 12 17.61 -1.87 -17.56
N LYS A 13 17.26 -0.57 -17.65
CA LYS A 13 18.18 0.53 -17.35
C LYS A 13 18.66 0.47 -15.90
N ALA A 14 17.77 0.29 -14.94
CA ALA A 14 18.13 0.19 -13.52
C ALA A 14 19.14 -0.95 -13.28
N ILE A 15 18.91 -2.11 -13.88
CA ILE A 15 19.80 -3.27 -13.78
C ILE A 15 21.16 -2.99 -14.40
N VAL A 16 21.19 -2.45 -15.61
CA VAL A 16 22.44 -2.23 -16.35
C VAL A 16 23.29 -1.15 -15.69
N ASP A 17 22.67 -0.04 -15.28
CA ASP A 17 23.37 1.10 -14.67
C ASP A 17 23.92 0.77 -13.27
N ASN A 18 23.27 -0.15 -12.54
CA ASN A 18 23.64 -0.49 -11.17
C ASN A 18 24.22 -1.92 -11.04
N TRP A 19 24.74 -2.50 -12.11
CA TRP A 19 25.11 -3.90 -12.29
C TRP A 19 25.79 -4.58 -11.10
N ASN A 20 26.74 -3.90 -10.45
CA ASN A 20 27.52 -4.42 -9.32
C ASN A 20 27.07 -3.89 -7.96
N GLN A 21 25.94 -3.18 -7.89
CA GLN A 21 25.39 -2.69 -6.63
C GLN A 21 24.46 -3.72 -6.01
N ASP A 22 24.34 -3.69 -4.69
CA ASP A 22 23.32 -4.46 -3.98
C ASP A 22 21.93 -3.97 -4.35
N ALA A 23 21.02 -4.90 -4.66
CA ALA A 23 19.68 -4.60 -5.14
C ALA A 23 18.60 -5.03 -4.15
N LEU A 24 18.57 -6.30 -3.79
CA LEU A 24 17.50 -6.93 -3.02
C LEU A 24 18.09 -7.74 -1.87
N THR A 25 17.68 -7.45 -0.64
CA THR A 25 18.11 -8.19 0.55
C THR A 25 16.89 -8.68 1.34
N ASP A 26 16.81 -9.95 1.60
CA ASP A 26 15.95 -10.48 2.65
C ASP A 26 16.56 -10.08 4.00
N TYR A 27 15.84 -9.28 4.80
CA TYR A 27 16.36 -8.73 6.05
C TYR A 27 16.90 -9.83 6.96
N GLN A 28 18.18 -9.72 7.38
CA GLN A 28 18.95 -10.76 8.06
C GLN A 28 19.15 -12.05 7.24
N GLY A 29 19.04 -12.00 5.92
CA GLY A 29 19.17 -13.12 5.00
C GLY A 29 20.13 -12.83 3.84
N ILE A 30 19.77 -13.33 2.65
CA ILE A 30 20.60 -13.20 1.45
C ILE A 30 20.48 -11.81 0.82
N THR A 31 21.56 -11.38 0.19
CA THR A 31 21.59 -10.19 -0.68
C THR A 31 21.82 -10.63 -2.14
N LEU A 32 21.03 -10.05 -3.05
CA LEU A 32 21.22 -10.16 -4.49
C LEU A 32 21.68 -8.82 -5.03
N GLN A 33 22.76 -8.81 -5.81
CA GLN A 33 23.14 -7.65 -6.60
C GLN A 33 22.27 -7.52 -7.86
N TYR A 34 22.26 -6.36 -8.51
CA TYR A 34 21.48 -6.16 -9.73
C TYR A 34 21.80 -7.20 -10.81
N HIS A 35 23.06 -7.60 -10.96
CA HIS A 35 23.45 -8.67 -11.89
C HIS A 35 22.93 -10.06 -11.48
N ASP A 36 22.76 -10.33 -10.17
CA ASP A 36 22.15 -11.58 -9.70
C ASP A 36 20.66 -11.61 -10.01
N VAL A 37 19.98 -10.46 -9.82
CA VAL A 37 18.57 -10.29 -10.22
C VAL A 37 18.41 -10.55 -11.71
N ALA A 38 19.24 -9.90 -12.55
CA ALA A 38 19.21 -10.09 -14.01
C ALA A 38 19.40 -11.56 -14.40
N ARG A 39 20.37 -12.24 -13.78
CA ARG A 39 20.64 -13.66 -14.04
C ARG A 39 19.47 -14.57 -13.64
N LYS A 40 18.83 -14.28 -12.51
CA LYS A 40 17.64 -15.03 -12.06
C LYS A 40 16.44 -14.76 -12.97
N ILE A 41 16.19 -13.51 -13.39
CA ILE A 41 15.18 -13.15 -14.38
C ILE A 41 15.40 -13.93 -15.67
N GLU A 42 16.63 -13.92 -16.22
CA GLU A 42 16.96 -14.64 -17.44
C GLU A 42 16.73 -16.16 -17.32
N LYS A 43 17.06 -16.74 -16.17
CA LYS A 43 16.75 -18.16 -15.93
C LYS A 43 15.24 -18.42 -15.94
N LEU A 44 14.43 -17.55 -15.34
CA LEU A 44 12.98 -17.66 -15.40
C LEU A 44 12.45 -17.46 -16.82
N HIS A 45 13.02 -16.56 -17.61
CA HIS A 45 12.67 -16.40 -19.03
C HIS A 45 12.94 -17.70 -19.82
N ILE A 46 14.12 -18.32 -19.62
CA ILE A 46 14.44 -19.62 -20.24
C ILE A 46 13.44 -20.71 -19.80
N LEU A 47 13.06 -20.72 -18.52
CA LEU A 47 12.05 -21.62 -18.01
C LEU A 47 10.70 -21.38 -18.71
N PHE A 48 10.23 -20.14 -18.78
CA PHE A 48 8.94 -19.77 -19.41
C PHE A 48 8.93 -20.15 -20.90
N GLU A 49 9.97 -19.81 -21.62
CA GLU A 49 10.15 -20.12 -23.05
C GLU A 49 10.04 -21.63 -23.31
N ASN A 50 10.78 -22.45 -22.55
CA ASN A 50 10.80 -23.90 -22.72
C ASN A 50 9.57 -24.59 -22.11
N SER A 51 8.81 -23.90 -21.27
CA SER A 51 7.51 -24.35 -20.76
C SER A 51 6.34 -24.02 -21.70
N GLY A 52 6.59 -23.30 -22.80
CA GLY A 52 5.56 -22.86 -23.73
C GLY A 52 4.67 -21.73 -23.19
N VAL A 53 5.17 -20.96 -22.21
CA VAL A 53 4.53 -19.71 -21.80
C VAL A 53 4.68 -18.68 -22.91
N VAL A 54 3.60 -18.02 -23.25
CA VAL A 54 3.59 -16.96 -24.27
C VAL A 54 3.26 -15.60 -23.64
N LYS A 55 3.51 -14.53 -24.37
CA LYS A 55 3.14 -13.18 -23.96
C LYS A 55 1.65 -13.09 -23.69
N GLY A 56 1.27 -12.41 -22.60
CA GLY A 56 -0.11 -12.28 -22.14
C GLY A 56 -0.63 -13.46 -21.31
N ASP A 57 0.12 -14.57 -21.19
CA ASP A 57 -0.19 -15.61 -20.22
C ASP A 57 -0.10 -15.07 -18.80
N LYS A 58 -1.00 -15.52 -17.91
CA LYS A 58 -1.04 -15.05 -16.53
C LYS A 58 -0.18 -15.96 -15.65
N ILE A 59 0.63 -15.31 -14.80
CA ILE A 59 1.48 -15.96 -13.81
C ILE A 59 1.12 -15.40 -12.44
N ALA A 60 0.62 -16.26 -11.55
CA ALA A 60 0.25 -15.90 -10.19
C ALA A 60 1.47 -15.96 -9.26
N ILE A 61 1.53 -15.02 -8.31
CA ILE A 61 2.61 -14.92 -7.34
C ILE A 61 2.00 -14.64 -5.97
N CYS A 62 2.14 -15.58 -5.03
CA CYS A 62 1.60 -15.49 -3.68
C CYS A 62 2.68 -15.78 -2.65
N GLY A 63 3.03 -14.81 -1.82
CA GLY A 63 4.04 -14.98 -0.78
C GLY A 63 4.32 -13.68 -0.04
N ARG A 64 5.08 -13.80 1.05
CA ARG A 64 5.59 -12.62 1.76
C ARG A 64 6.63 -11.90 0.92
N ASN A 65 6.85 -10.62 1.22
CA ASN A 65 7.93 -9.85 0.62
C ASN A 65 9.26 -10.60 0.74
N SER A 66 9.93 -10.77 -0.39
CA SER A 66 11.24 -11.40 -0.47
C SER A 66 11.94 -11.07 -1.79
N ALA A 67 13.25 -11.22 -1.83
CA ALA A 67 14.05 -11.05 -3.04
C ALA A 67 13.56 -11.99 -4.17
N HIS A 68 13.17 -13.22 -3.84
CA HIS A 68 12.66 -14.16 -4.83
C HIS A 68 11.25 -13.82 -5.33
N TRP A 69 10.38 -13.26 -4.47
CA TRP A 69 9.10 -12.71 -4.92
C TRP A 69 9.31 -11.59 -5.93
N ALA A 70 10.22 -10.64 -5.61
CA ALA A 70 10.59 -9.54 -6.51
C ALA A 70 11.11 -10.06 -7.85
N VAL A 71 12.01 -11.05 -7.84
CA VAL A 71 12.54 -11.67 -9.07
C VAL A 71 11.44 -12.34 -9.89
N ALA A 72 10.53 -13.11 -9.28
CA ALA A 72 9.43 -13.76 -9.99
C ALA A 72 8.51 -12.72 -10.66
N PHE A 73 8.21 -11.63 -9.94
CA PHE A 73 7.37 -10.55 -10.45
C PHE A 73 8.05 -9.81 -11.61
N LEU A 74 9.30 -9.39 -11.43
CA LEU A 74 10.07 -8.72 -12.50
C LEU A 74 10.24 -9.63 -13.72
N ALA A 75 10.53 -10.92 -13.54
CA ALA A 75 10.64 -11.88 -14.63
C ALA A 75 9.33 -12.01 -15.42
N THR A 76 8.19 -12.00 -14.72
CA THR A 76 6.86 -12.06 -15.35
C THR A 76 6.63 -10.85 -16.25
N LEU A 77 6.84 -9.63 -15.72
CA LEU A 77 6.66 -8.40 -16.50
C LEU A 77 7.64 -8.32 -17.67
N THR A 78 8.94 -8.54 -17.41
CA THR A 78 9.99 -8.40 -18.40
C THR A 78 9.98 -9.48 -19.50
N TYR A 79 9.23 -10.55 -19.30
CA TYR A 79 8.90 -11.55 -20.32
C TYR A 79 7.73 -11.12 -21.22
N GLY A 80 6.87 -10.19 -20.76
CA GLY A 80 5.62 -9.82 -21.39
C GLY A 80 4.43 -10.72 -20.97
N ALA A 81 4.58 -11.47 -19.89
CA ALA A 81 3.48 -12.18 -19.25
C ALA A 81 2.74 -11.25 -18.28
N VAL A 82 1.48 -11.58 -17.96
CA VAL A 82 0.62 -10.79 -17.06
C VAL A 82 0.81 -11.27 -15.63
N ALA A 83 1.26 -10.40 -14.74
CA ALA A 83 1.40 -10.73 -13.34
C ALA A 83 0.04 -10.76 -12.63
N VAL A 84 -0.15 -11.75 -11.75
CA VAL A 84 -1.32 -11.85 -10.85
C VAL A 84 -0.79 -11.90 -9.40
N PRO A 85 -0.43 -10.75 -8.81
CA PRO A 85 0.04 -10.71 -7.44
C PRO A 85 -1.11 -10.98 -6.46
N ILE A 86 -0.89 -11.93 -5.54
CA ILE A 86 -1.88 -12.38 -4.57
C ILE A 86 -1.36 -12.08 -3.16
N LEU A 87 -2.18 -11.44 -2.33
CA LEU A 87 -1.86 -11.15 -0.94
C LEU A 87 -1.67 -12.46 -0.15
N HIS A 88 -0.58 -12.55 0.59
CA HIS A 88 -0.26 -13.73 1.39
C HIS A 88 -1.19 -13.93 2.59
N GLU A 89 -1.96 -12.91 2.96
CA GLU A 89 -2.99 -12.97 4.00
C GLU A 89 -4.28 -13.66 3.54
N PHE A 90 -4.44 -13.90 2.24
CA PHE A 90 -5.59 -14.66 1.73
C PHE A 90 -5.48 -16.13 2.15
N ASN A 91 -6.62 -16.72 2.48
CA ASN A 91 -6.70 -18.16 2.76
C ASN A 91 -6.61 -18.99 1.46
N GLY A 92 -6.44 -20.32 1.60
CA GLY A 92 -6.28 -21.20 0.46
C GLY A 92 -7.40 -21.12 -0.57
N GLU A 93 -8.65 -21.03 -0.13
CA GLU A 93 -9.82 -20.90 -1.00
C GLU A 93 -9.80 -19.60 -1.80
N GLN A 94 -9.45 -18.48 -1.16
CA GLN A 94 -9.33 -17.19 -1.84
C GLN A 94 -8.21 -17.20 -2.89
N ILE A 95 -7.07 -17.81 -2.57
CA ILE A 95 -5.95 -17.95 -3.50
C ILE A 95 -6.40 -18.80 -4.72
N GLN A 96 -7.03 -19.95 -4.49
CA GLN A 96 -7.54 -20.84 -5.53
C GLN A 96 -8.57 -20.14 -6.42
N ASN A 97 -9.49 -19.38 -5.83
CA ASN A 97 -10.47 -18.61 -6.57
C ASN A 97 -9.84 -17.56 -7.48
N ILE A 98 -8.78 -16.84 -7.01
CA ILE A 98 -8.06 -15.86 -7.82
C ILE A 98 -7.30 -16.55 -8.96
N VAL A 99 -6.62 -17.65 -8.68
CA VAL A 99 -5.89 -18.44 -9.71
C VAL A 99 -6.86 -18.92 -10.80
N ASN A 100 -8.00 -19.47 -10.41
CA ASN A 100 -9.02 -19.96 -11.34
C ASN A 100 -9.66 -18.81 -12.13
N HIS A 101 -10.07 -17.73 -11.45
CA HIS A 101 -10.70 -16.58 -12.11
C HIS A 101 -9.74 -15.90 -13.09
N SER A 102 -8.46 -15.72 -12.71
CA SER A 102 -7.46 -15.11 -13.60
C SER A 102 -7.08 -16.01 -14.77
N GLY A 103 -7.27 -17.33 -14.64
CA GLY A 103 -6.76 -18.31 -15.59
C GLY A 103 -5.23 -18.39 -15.60
N ALA A 104 -4.59 -18.21 -14.42
CA ALA A 104 -3.14 -18.30 -14.31
C ALA A 104 -2.65 -19.71 -14.65
N ARG A 105 -1.61 -19.79 -15.50
CA ARG A 105 -0.98 -21.05 -15.92
C ARG A 105 0.06 -21.55 -14.93
N LEU A 106 0.79 -20.62 -14.30
CA LEU A 106 1.83 -20.91 -13.32
C LEU A 106 1.52 -20.17 -12.01
N LEU A 107 1.89 -20.78 -10.88
CA LEU A 107 1.81 -20.20 -9.56
C LEU A 107 3.17 -20.29 -8.86
N PHE A 108 3.73 -19.15 -8.49
CA PHE A 108 4.85 -19.08 -7.55
C PHE A 108 4.31 -18.85 -6.14
N VAL A 109 4.62 -19.74 -5.20
CA VAL A 109 4.01 -19.73 -3.87
C VAL A 109 5.05 -19.81 -2.75
N GLY A 110 4.88 -19.01 -1.71
CA GLY A 110 5.71 -19.06 -0.50
C GLY A 110 5.28 -20.18 0.46
N ASP A 111 6.19 -20.59 1.34
CA ASP A 111 6.05 -21.73 2.25
C ASP A 111 4.76 -21.77 3.08
N PHE A 112 4.26 -20.59 3.45
CA PHE A 112 3.03 -20.50 4.24
C PHE A 112 1.80 -20.83 3.41
N ALA A 113 1.70 -20.24 2.21
CA ALA A 113 0.53 -20.41 1.35
C ALA A 113 0.48 -21.81 0.73
N VAL A 114 1.63 -22.42 0.43
CA VAL A 114 1.72 -23.77 -0.15
C VAL A 114 1.00 -24.83 0.70
N LYS A 115 0.96 -24.63 2.02
CA LYS A 115 0.31 -25.57 2.97
C LYS A 115 -1.21 -25.44 3.01
N THR A 116 -1.76 -24.36 2.47
CA THR A 116 -3.19 -24.02 2.57
C THR A 116 -3.93 -24.18 1.25
N ILE A 117 -3.22 -24.34 0.13
CA ILE A 117 -3.80 -24.51 -1.20
C ILE A 117 -3.95 -25.98 -1.57
N ASP A 118 -5.01 -26.28 -2.32
CA ASP A 118 -5.22 -27.58 -2.96
C ASP A 118 -4.99 -27.42 -4.47
N ALA A 119 -3.97 -28.10 -5.00
CA ALA A 119 -3.64 -28.05 -6.41
C ALA A 119 -4.77 -28.60 -7.30
N GLU A 120 -5.53 -29.59 -6.82
CA GLU A 120 -6.63 -30.19 -7.57
C GLU A 120 -7.82 -29.23 -7.72
N ALA A 121 -7.96 -28.26 -6.81
CA ALA A 121 -8.95 -27.19 -6.90
C ALA A 121 -8.60 -26.12 -7.96
N MET A 122 -7.41 -26.21 -8.60
CA MET A 122 -6.94 -25.29 -9.65
C MET A 122 -6.65 -26.05 -10.96
N PRO A 123 -7.68 -26.51 -11.68
CA PRO A 123 -7.52 -27.44 -12.82
C PRO A 123 -6.79 -26.85 -14.03
N THR A 124 -6.80 -25.53 -14.21
CA THR A 124 -6.11 -24.85 -15.34
C THR A 124 -4.62 -24.62 -15.06
N LEU A 125 -4.17 -24.79 -13.81
CA LEU A 125 -2.81 -24.54 -13.40
C LEU A 125 -1.90 -25.69 -13.88
N GLU A 126 -0.84 -25.34 -14.61
CA GLU A 126 0.10 -26.32 -15.17
C GLU A 126 1.22 -26.66 -14.19
N ALA A 127 1.65 -25.70 -13.37
CA ALA A 127 2.67 -25.93 -12.35
C ALA A 127 2.61 -24.94 -11.17
N ILE A 128 3.09 -25.44 -10.03
CA ILE A 128 3.33 -24.66 -8.81
C ILE A 128 4.83 -24.69 -8.50
N PHE A 129 5.43 -23.52 -8.31
CA PHE A 129 6.83 -23.35 -7.93
C PHE A 129 6.95 -22.79 -6.52
N ASN A 130 7.90 -23.29 -5.75
CA ASN A 130 8.26 -22.72 -4.45
C ASN A 130 9.06 -21.41 -4.65
N LEU A 131 8.61 -20.31 -4.06
CA LEU A 131 9.29 -19.01 -4.17
C LEU A 131 10.75 -19.01 -3.66
N PRO A 132 11.09 -19.68 -2.54
CA PRO A 132 12.44 -19.57 -1.97
C PRO A 132 13.58 -20.01 -2.90
N ASP A 133 13.32 -20.95 -3.81
CA ASP A 133 14.36 -21.55 -4.67
C ASP A 133 13.90 -21.84 -6.11
N PHE A 134 12.65 -21.49 -6.43
CA PHE A 134 11.99 -21.80 -7.69
C PHE A 134 11.97 -23.31 -8.02
N SER A 135 12.04 -24.19 -7.01
CA SER A 135 11.83 -25.61 -7.20
C SER A 135 10.38 -25.92 -7.58
N LEU A 136 10.18 -27.00 -8.30
CA LEU A 136 8.84 -27.50 -8.62
C LEU A 136 8.20 -28.11 -7.37
N HIS A 137 6.98 -27.65 -7.03
CA HIS A 137 6.13 -28.26 -6.03
C HIS A 137 5.14 -29.23 -6.67
N VAL A 138 4.46 -28.76 -7.73
CA VAL A 138 3.55 -29.57 -8.55
C VAL A 138 3.84 -29.29 -10.01
N SER A 139 3.79 -30.31 -10.86
CA SER A 139 3.84 -30.17 -12.30
C SER A 139 2.85 -31.12 -12.98
N ARG A 140 2.07 -30.58 -13.90
CA ARG A 140 1.17 -31.32 -14.79
C ARG A 140 1.65 -31.30 -16.25
N SER A 141 2.88 -30.79 -16.49
CA SER A 141 3.47 -30.64 -17.82
C SER A 141 4.88 -31.22 -17.85
N GLU A 142 5.10 -32.21 -18.71
CA GLU A 142 6.44 -32.77 -18.94
C GLU A 142 7.42 -31.72 -19.43
N LYS A 143 6.97 -30.74 -20.24
CA LYS A 143 7.79 -29.62 -20.72
C LYS A 143 8.30 -28.77 -19.57
N ILE A 144 7.41 -28.44 -18.60
CA ILE A 144 7.79 -27.64 -17.43
C ILE A 144 8.78 -28.40 -16.55
N THR A 145 8.52 -29.69 -16.31
CA THR A 145 9.44 -30.54 -15.54
C THR A 145 10.81 -30.58 -16.18
N TYR A 146 10.87 -30.89 -17.49
CA TYR A 146 12.11 -30.92 -18.24
C TYR A 146 12.85 -29.56 -18.21
N ALA A 147 12.13 -28.48 -18.47
CA ALA A 147 12.71 -27.13 -18.47
C ALA A 147 13.31 -26.77 -17.10
N ARG A 148 12.63 -27.14 -16.00
CA ARG A 148 13.13 -26.86 -14.65
C ARG A 148 14.35 -27.70 -14.28
N GLU A 149 14.36 -29.00 -14.61
CA GLU A 149 15.46 -29.90 -14.34
C GLU A 149 16.72 -29.53 -15.10
N HIS A 150 16.58 -29.06 -16.35
CA HIS A 150 17.68 -28.75 -17.24
C HIS A 150 18.02 -27.23 -17.30
N LEU A 151 17.41 -26.41 -16.44
CA LEU A 151 17.50 -24.96 -16.48
C LEU A 151 18.94 -24.43 -16.45
N ASN A 152 19.79 -24.99 -15.59
CA ASN A 152 21.19 -24.57 -15.50
C ASN A 152 21.99 -24.95 -16.76
N MET A 153 21.70 -26.10 -17.36
CA MET A 153 22.31 -26.54 -18.64
C MET A 153 21.88 -25.59 -19.77
N MET A 154 20.59 -25.28 -19.88
CA MET A 154 20.06 -24.38 -20.90
C MET A 154 20.66 -22.98 -20.76
N PHE A 155 20.75 -22.45 -19.51
CA PHE A 155 21.38 -21.17 -19.24
C PHE A 155 22.87 -21.17 -19.63
N GLY A 156 23.62 -22.22 -19.28
CA GLY A 156 25.02 -22.36 -19.65
C GLY A 156 25.22 -22.48 -21.16
N SER A 157 24.31 -23.14 -21.86
CA SER A 157 24.33 -23.24 -23.36
C SER A 157 24.04 -21.89 -24.01
N LYS A 158 23.11 -21.08 -23.46
CA LYS A 158 22.78 -19.74 -23.95
C LYS A 158 23.93 -18.75 -23.70
N PHE A 159 24.62 -18.90 -22.54
CA PHE A 159 25.71 -18.01 -22.13
C PHE A 159 26.99 -18.79 -21.79
N PRO A 160 27.70 -19.36 -22.82
CA PRO A 160 28.80 -20.29 -22.59
C PRO A 160 30.04 -19.64 -21.96
N LYS A 161 30.21 -18.32 -22.08
CA LYS A 161 31.36 -17.61 -21.50
C LYS A 161 30.98 -16.96 -20.15
N ALA A 162 29.98 -16.06 -20.17
CA ALA A 162 29.49 -15.35 -19.02
C ALA A 162 28.21 -14.61 -19.40
N PHE A 163 27.27 -14.50 -18.43
CA PHE A 163 26.15 -13.58 -18.53
C PHE A 163 26.60 -12.16 -18.11
N ARG A 164 26.34 -11.14 -18.91
CA ARG A 164 26.79 -9.76 -18.72
C ARG A 164 25.68 -8.77 -19.00
N ALA A 165 25.86 -7.50 -18.61
CA ALA A 165 24.89 -6.41 -18.80
C ALA A 165 24.37 -6.28 -20.23
N GLU A 166 25.24 -6.47 -21.25
CA GLU A 166 24.90 -6.43 -22.68
C GLU A 166 23.89 -7.52 -23.14
N HIS A 167 23.73 -8.58 -22.33
CA HIS A 167 22.78 -9.65 -22.62
C HIS A 167 21.37 -9.38 -22.05
N VAL A 168 21.24 -8.36 -21.19
CA VAL A 168 19.95 -7.99 -20.60
C VAL A 168 19.08 -7.33 -21.67
N LYS A 169 18.09 -8.07 -22.13
CA LYS A 169 17.11 -7.62 -23.13
C LYS A 169 15.75 -8.11 -22.73
N TYR A 170 14.83 -7.19 -22.53
CA TYR A 170 13.50 -7.47 -22.04
C TYR A 170 12.44 -7.18 -23.11
N HIS A 171 11.22 -7.68 -22.87
CA HIS A 171 10.08 -7.37 -23.71
C HIS A 171 9.87 -5.85 -23.79
N GLU A 172 9.76 -5.34 -25.01
CA GLU A 172 9.42 -3.94 -25.27
C GLU A 172 7.90 -3.80 -25.22
N ASP A 173 7.42 -3.34 -24.07
CA ASP A 173 6.01 -3.19 -23.77
C ASP A 173 5.41 -1.93 -24.42
N THR A 174 4.10 -1.99 -24.69
CA THR A 174 3.33 -0.85 -25.19
C THR A 174 2.41 -0.29 -24.09
N ALA A 175 1.96 0.95 -24.26
CA ALA A 175 1.19 1.67 -23.25
C ALA A 175 -0.05 0.91 -22.78
N GLU A 176 -0.84 0.36 -23.70
CA GLU A 176 -2.12 -0.30 -23.42
C GLU A 176 -1.98 -1.82 -23.20
N GLU A 177 -0.80 -2.39 -23.35
CA GLU A 177 -0.57 -3.79 -23.07
C GLU A 177 -0.79 -4.09 -21.58
N LEU A 178 -1.53 -5.16 -21.28
CA LEU A 178 -1.84 -5.56 -19.92
C LEU A 178 -0.60 -6.07 -19.21
N SER A 179 -0.22 -5.43 -18.11
CA SER A 179 0.93 -5.80 -17.30
C SER A 179 0.56 -6.70 -16.11
N MET A 180 -0.57 -6.40 -15.47
CA MET A 180 -1.02 -7.18 -14.32
C MET A 180 -2.54 -7.12 -14.11
N ILE A 181 -3.03 -8.11 -13.35
CA ILE A 181 -4.38 -8.11 -12.77
C ILE A 181 -4.23 -8.12 -11.25
N ASN A 182 -4.51 -6.99 -10.60
CA ASN A 182 -4.40 -6.88 -9.14
C ASN A 182 -5.78 -7.02 -8.48
N TYR A 183 -5.93 -8.00 -7.58
CA TYR A 183 -7.21 -8.29 -6.95
C TYR A 183 -7.44 -7.43 -5.71
N THR A 184 -8.57 -6.73 -5.68
CA THR A 184 -8.99 -5.95 -4.51
C THR A 184 -9.81 -6.82 -3.56
N SER A 185 -9.63 -6.63 -2.25
CA SER A 185 -10.52 -7.22 -1.25
C SER A 185 -11.86 -6.47 -1.30
N GLY A 186 -12.81 -6.97 -2.09
CA GLY A 186 -14.15 -6.37 -2.19
C GLY A 186 -14.88 -6.38 -0.85
N THR A 187 -15.58 -5.30 -0.55
CA THR A 187 -16.49 -5.21 0.62
C THR A 187 -17.70 -6.15 0.49
N THR A 188 -17.95 -6.69 -0.70
CA THR A 188 -19.09 -7.57 -1.04
C THR A 188 -18.73 -9.07 -1.09
N GLY A 189 -17.51 -9.46 -0.66
CA GLY A 189 -17.09 -10.87 -0.57
C GLY A 189 -16.37 -11.43 -1.80
N PHE A 190 -16.53 -10.84 -2.99
CA PHE A 190 -15.79 -11.25 -4.20
C PHE A 190 -14.73 -10.19 -4.55
N SER A 191 -13.50 -10.63 -4.71
CA SER A 191 -12.40 -9.76 -5.14
C SER A 191 -12.56 -9.40 -6.62
N LYS A 192 -12.49 -8.11 -6.97
CA LYS A 192 -12.46 -7.66 -8.37
C LYS A 192 -11.03 -7.65 -8.88
N GLY A 193 -10.77 -8.21 -10.05
CA GLY A 193 -9.47 -8.16 -10.71
C GLY A 193 -9.29 -6.84 -11.47
N VAL A 194 -8.48 -5.95 -10.98
CA VAL A 194 -8.19 -4.66 -11.61
C VAL A 194 -7.16 -4.85 -12.71
N MET A 195 -7.51 -4.56 -13.95
CA MET A 195 -6.62 -4.67 -15.12
C MET A 195 -5.75 -3.41 -15.26
N LEU A 196 -4.45 -3.56 -15.02
CA LEU A 196 -3.49 -2.48 -15.09
C LEU A 196 -2.57 -2.61 -16.32
N PRO A 197 -2.65 -1.67 -17.28
CA PRO A 197 -1.76 -1.64 -18.42
C PRO A 197 -0.37 -1.12 -18.01
N TYR A 198 0.66 -1.35 -18.84
CA TYR A 198 2.01 -0.87 -18.53
C TYR A 198 2.08 0.64 -18.31
N ARG A 199 1.28 1.45 -19.04
CA ARG A 199 1.25 2.91 -18.80
C ARG A 199 0.89 3.28 -17.37
N ALA A 200 0.01 2.50 -16.74
CA ALA A 200 -0.46 2.82 -15.39
C ALA A 200 0.66 2.67 -14.35
N ILE A 201 1.45 1.59 -14.44
CA ILE A 201 2.61 1.38 -13.57
C ILE A 201 3.73 2.36 -13.91
N TRP A 202 4.00 2.55 -15.19
CA TRP A 202 5.02 3.48 -15.69
C TRP A 202 4.75 4.91 -15.19
N GLY A 203 3.49 5.37 -15.27
CA GLY A 203 3.12 6.71 -14.85
C GLY A 203 3.39 6.96 -13.37
N ASN A 204 3.11 5.97 -12.51
CA ASN A 204 3.41 6.02 -11.08
C ASN A 204 4.92 6.06 -10.81
N VAL A 205 5.65 5.11 -11.37
CA VAL A 205 7.09 4.97 -11.10
C VAL A 205 7.87 6.16 -11.67
N GLU A 206 7.56 6.61 -12.89
CA GLU A 206 8.23 7.78 -13.50
C GLU A 206 7.97 9.07 -12.71
N PHE A 207 6.73 9.26 -12.21
CA PHE A 207 6.42 10.37 -11.32
C PHE A 207 7.28 10.33 -10.06
N MET A 208 7.37 9.18 -9.37
CA MET A 208 8.17 9.03 -8.15
C MET A 208 9.67 9.23 -8.42
N LEU A 209 10.19 8.69 -9.53
CA LEU A 209 11.58 8.91 -9.96
C LEU A 209 11.90 10.40 -10.17
N ARG A 210 10.94 11.17 -10.70
CA ARG A 210 11.10 12.59 -10.93
C ARG A 210 11.01 13.41 -9.63
N VAL A 211 10.12 13.05 -8.71
CA VAL A 211 9.89 13.80 -7.46
C VAL A 211 10.92 13.39 -6.41
N LEU A 212 11.05 12.12 -6.09
CA LEU A 212 11.90 11.62 -5.02
C LEU A 212 13.32 11.27 -5.47
N GLY A 213 13.51 10.83 -6.72
CA GLY A 213 14.83 10.39 -7.22
C GLY A 213 15.90 11.49 -7.26
N ARG A 214 15.52 12.76 -7.03
CA ARG A 214 16.47 13.85 -6.81
C ARG A 214 17.15 13.79 -5.46
N ASN A 215 16.48 13.23 -4.48
CA ASN A 215 16.89 13.21 -3.07
C ASN A 215 17.23 11.79 -2.59
N VAL A 216 16.49 10.79 -3.02
CA VAL A 216 16.82 9.37 -2.85
C VAL A 216 17.71 8.95 -4.01
N LYS A 217 18.92 8.47 -3.74
CA LYS A 217 19.95 8.22 -4.76
C LYS A 217 20.13 6.71 -5.05
N PRO A 218 20.67 6.33 -6.22
CA PRO A 218 21.14 4.98 -6.44
C PRO A 218 22.11 4.54 -5.33
N GLY A 219 21.90 3.32 -4.81
CA GLY A 219 22.63 2.77 -3.66
C GLY A 219 22.08 3.14 -2.28
N ASP A 220 21.13 4.09 -2.18
CA ASP A 220 20.45 4.34 -0.93
C ASP A 220 19.58 3.15 -0.51
N ASN A 221 19.49 2.93 0.80
CA ASN A 221 18.69 1.86 1.35
C ASN A 221 17.20 2.25 1.44
N MET A 222 16.32 1.30 1.13
CA MET A 222 14.90 1.37 1.40
C MET A 222 14.45 0.10 2.14
N LEU A 223 13.51 0.23 3.07
CA LEU A 223 12.94 -0.89 3.80
C LEU A 223 11.51 -1.13 3.35
N SER A 224 11.26 -2.28 2.74
CA SER A 224 9.95 -2.70 2.27
C SER A 224 9.19 -3.40 3.40
N ILE A 225 8.18 -2.72 3.93
CA ILE A 225 7.33 -3.17 5.05
C ILE A 225 5.87 -3.41 4.62
N LEU A 226 5.47 -2.83 3.49
CA LEU A 226 4.12 -3.01 2.94
C LEU A 226 4.07 -4.26 2.05
N PRO A 227 2.93 -4.98 2.01
CA PRO A 227 2.80 -6.13 1.12
C PRO A 227 3.07 -5.74 -0.34
N MET A 228 4.03 -6.40 -0.99
CA MET A 228 4.38 -6.14 -2.40
C MET A 228 3.24 -6.53 -3.36
N ALA A 229 2.36 -7.43 -2.97
CA ALA A 229 1.16 -7.74 -3.75
C ALA A 229 0.08 -6.65 -3.70
N HIS A 230 0.22 -5.64 -2.82
CA HIS A 230 -0.65 -4.48 -2.75
C HIS A 230 -0.05 -3.33 -3.56
N MET A 231 -0.85 -2.64 -4.40
CA MET A 231 -0.35 -1.61 -5.33
C MET A 231 0.47 -0.51 -4.68
N TYR A 232 0.15 -0.10 -3.44
CA TYR A 232 0.91 0.92 -2.73
C TYR A 232 2.34 0.44 -2.40
N GLY A 233 2.50 -0.75 -1.82
CA GLY A 233 3.82 -1.36 -1.58
C GLY A 233 4.54 -1.68 -2.89
N MET A 234 3.80 -2.15 -3.89
CA MET A 234 4.38 -2.53 -5.19
C MET A 234 4.96 -1.33 -5.94
N ALA A 235 4.16 -0.31 -6.23
CA ALA A 235 4.57 0.78 -7.10
C ALA A 235 5.47 1.79 -6.38
N VAL A 236 5.09 2.22 -5.15
CA VAL A 236 5.73 3.33 -4.46
C VAL A 236 6.93 2.90 -3.62
N GLU A 237 6.93 1.67 -3.11
CA GLU A 237 8.03 1.16 -2.29
C GLU A 237 8.99 0.30 -3.13
N PHE A 238 8.48 -0.76 -3.78
CA PHE A 238 9.31 -1.72 -4.50
C PHE A 238 9.77 -1.21 -5.88
N LEU A 239 8.83 -0.95 -6.79
CA LEU A 239 9.20 -0.62 -8.18
C LEU A 239 9.91 0.72 -8.31
N PHE A 240 9.48 1.75 -7.56
CA PHE A 240 10.22 3.01 -7.49
C PHE A 240 11.65 2.79 -7.00
N GLY A 241 11.83 2.14 -5.84
CA GLY A 241 13.15 1.92 -5.26
C GLY A 241 14.06 1.11 -6.19
N PHE A 242 13.54 0.04 -6.80
CA PHE A 242 14.30 -0.79 -7.75
C PHE A 242 14.69 -0.01 -9.02
N CYS A 243 13.75 0.70 -9.63
CA CYS A 243 14.02 1.50 -10.83
C CYS A 243 14.92 2.71 -10.56
N ASN A 244 14.96 3.21 -9.32
CA ASN A 244 15.86 4.29 -8.88
C ASN A 244 17.28 3.80 -8.55
N GLY A 245 17.54 2.50 -8.59
CA GLY A 245 18.86 1.94 -8.27
C GLY A 245 19.12 1.79 -6.76
N CYS A 246 18.09 1.80 -5.94
CA CYS A 246 18.20 1.64 -4.48
C CYS A 246 18.50 0.19 -4.07
N HIS A 247 18.99 0.03 -2.85
CA HIS A 247 19.12 -1.25 -2.18
C HIS A 247 17.88 -1.50 -1.31
N LEU A 248 17.05 -2.46 -1.71
CA LEU A 248 15.78 -2.78 -1.06
C LEU A 248 15.96 -3.91 -0.05
N PHE A 249 15.49 -3.68 1.18
CA PHE A 249 15.44 -4.66 2.25
C PHE A 249 14.00 -5.11 2.48
N PHE A 250 13.72 -6.39 2.40
CA PHE A 250 12.41 -6.98 2.62
C PHE A 250 12.29 -7.55 4.03
N LEU A 251 11.28 -7.13 4.80
CA LEU A 251 10.93 -7.80 6.04
C LEU A 251 10.22 -9.12 5.74
N THR A 252 10.96 -10.22 5.82
CA THR A 252 10.44 -11.58 5.57
C THR A 252 9.64 -12.13 6.75
N ARG A 253 9.72 -11.47 7.92
CA ARG A 253 8.98 -11.82 9.14
C ARG A 253 7.71 -10.95 9.25
N LEU A 254 6.75 -11.41 10.07
CA LEU A 254 5.57 -10.59 10.40
C LEU A 254 6.04 -9.28 11.04
N PRO A 255 5.66 -8.12 10.47
CA PRO A 255 6.08 -6.82 10.97
C PRO A 255 5.43 -6.55 12.34
N SER A 256 6.24 -6.55 13.41
CA SER A 256 5.85 -5.98 14.70
C SER A 256 6.51 -4.61 14.88
N PRO A 257 5.96 -3.70 15.70
CA PRO A 257 6.57 -2.40 15.95
C PRO A 257 8.03 -2.47 16.40
N ALA A 258 8.39 -3.49 17.19
CA ALA A 258 9.76 -3.69 17.67
C ALA A 258 10.71 -4.10 16.52
N ILE A 259 10.29 -5.05 15.67
CA ILE A 259 11.07 -5.51 14.51
C ILE A 259 11.25 -4.37 13.51
N ILE A 260 10.20 -3.57 13.26
CA ILE A 260 10.27 -2.42 12.36
C ILE A 260 11.24 -1.37 12.90
N ALA A 261 11.17 -1.04 14.18
CA ALA A 261 12.07 -0.06 14.81
C ALA A 261 13.54 -0.51 14.76
N GLU A 262 13.81 -1.80 15.02
CA GLU A 262 15.15 -2.39 14.86
C GLU A 262 15.63 -2.30 13.41
N ALA A 263 14.76 -2.64 12.46
CA ALA A 263 15.10 -2.59 11.04
C ALA A 263 15.39 -1.16 10.57
N PHE A 264 14.65 -0.14 11.02
CA PHE A 264 14.93 1.26 10.70
C PHE A 264 16.33 1.67 11.17
N THR A 265 16.72 1.32 12.39
CA THR A 265 18.04 1.68 12.92
C THR A 265 19.19 0.93 12.24
N THR A 266 18.93 -0.28 11.74
CA THR A 266 19.93 -1.11 11.05
C THR A 266 20.06 -0.72 9.58
N VAL A 267 18.92 -0.61 8.87
CA VAL A 267 18.87 -0.34 7.42
C VAL A 267 19.13 1.13 7.11
N LYS A 268 18.67 2.04 7.99
CA LYS A 268 18.76 3.51 7.80
C LYS A 268 18.19 3.96 6.45
N PRO A 269 16.90 3.72 6.21
CA PRO A 269 16.30 4.00 4.91
C PRO A 269 16.31 5.49 4.57
N ALA A 270 16.54 5.81 3.30
CA ALA A 270 16.48 7.19 2.79
C ALA A 270 15.04 7.68 2.59
N CYS A 271 14.11 6.77 2.36
CA CYS A 271 12.67 7.07 2.28
C CYS A 271 11.89 5.92 2.92
N ILE A 272 10.83 6.28 3.65
CA ILE A 272 9.95 5.30 4.29
C ILE A 272 8.54 5.46 3.72
N ILE A 273 8.02 4.36 3.18
CA ILE A 273 6.64 4.25 2.71
C ILE A 273 5.88 3.45 3.76
N THR A 274 4.80 4.01 4.30
CA THR A 274 4.13 3.36 5.44
C THR A 274 2.62 3.63 5.47
N VAL A 275 1.93 2.94 6.37
CA VAL A 275 0.52 3.19 6.70
C VAL A 275 0.41 3.90 8.05
N PRO A 276 -0.69 4.64 8.32
CA PRO A 276 -0.89 5.40 9.55
C PRO A 276 -0.63 4.58 10.81
N LEU A 277 -1.14 3.36 10.87
CA LEU A 277 -1.03 2.49 12.04
C LEU A 277 0.42 2.31 12.55
N ILE A 278 1.38 2.24 11.64
CA ILE A 278 2.80 2.03 12.00
C ILE A 278 3.40 3.30 12.59
N ILE A 279 3.24 4.44 11.90
CA ILE A 279 3.80 5.71 12.37
C ILE A 279 3.13 6.18 13.65
N GLU A 280 1.81 6.02 13.76
CA GLU A 280 1.05 6.39 14.95
C GLU A 280 1.49 5.58 16.18
N LYS A 281 1.64 4.27 16.05
CA LYS A 281 2.14 3.43 17.15
C LYS A 281 3.55 3.84 17.59
N ILE A 282 4.44 4.19 16.65
CA ILE A 282 5.79 4.66 16.98
C ILE A 282 5.71 5.97 17.75
N ILE A 283 4.92 6.94 17.28
CA ILE A 283 4.81 8.26 17.91
C ILE A 283 4.12 8.17 19.27
N ARG A 284 2.99 7.45 19.36
CA ARG A 284 2.22 7.33 20.61
C ARG A 284 2.98 6.57 21.71
N LYS A 285 3.66 5.45 21.36
CA LYS A 285 4.40 4.65 22.35
C LYS A 285 5.76 5.25 22.74
N ASN A 286 6.48 5.85 21.81
CA ASN A 286 7.89 6.24 22.04
C ASN A 286 8.10 7.74 22.23
N VAL A 287 7.20 8.59 21.73
CA VAL A 287 7.39 10.03 21.71
C VAL A 287 6.44 10.76 22.66
N PHE A 288 5.14 10.54 22.55
CA PHE A 288 4.13 11.23 23.36
C PHE A 288 4.35 11.10 24.87
N PRO A 289 4.67 9.93 25.47
CA PRO A 289 4.93 9.85 26.91
C PRO A 289 6.09 10.72 27.39
N LYS A 290 7.06 11.00 26.51
CA LYS A 290 8.22 11.86 26.86
C LYS A 290 7.89 13.35 26.83
N ILE A 291 6.89 13.77 26.02
CA ILE A 291 6.56 15.18 25.80
C ILE A 291 5.31 15.63 26.57
N GLN A 292 4.47 14.72 27.02
CA GLN A 292 3.23 15.03 27.74
C GLN A 292 3.43 15.44 29.21
N ASN A 293 4.67 15.39 29.74
CA ASN A 293 4.93 15.84 31.10
C ASN A 293 4.81 17.38 31.21
N ASN A 294 4.36 17.87 32.38
CA ASN A 294 4.08 19.28 32.61
C ASN A 294 5.27 20.21 32.33
N ARG A 295 6.50 19.74 32.56
CA ARG A 295 7.72 20.51 32.27
C ARG A 295 7.92 20.70 30.76
N MET A 296 7.70 19.67 29.97
CA MET A 296 7.87 19.75 28.52
C MET A 296 6.78 20.61 27.87
N ARG A 297 5.52 20.49 28.34
CA ARG A 297 4.43 21.40 27.92
C ARG A 297 4.76 22.86 28.16
N LEU A 298 5.34 23.19 29.33
CA LEU A 298 5.76 24.56 29.65
C LEU A 298 6.86 25.04 28.69
N LEU A 299 7.88 24.22 28.43
CA LEU A 299 8.98 24.55 27.52
C LEU A 299 8.51 24.73 26.06
N LEU A 300 7.55 23.94 25.61
CA LEU A 300 6.97 24.05 24.27
C LEU A 300 6.14 25.33 24.08
N ASN A 301 5.63 25.93 25.16
CA ASN A 301 4.87 27.18 25.12
C ASN A 301 5.75 28.42 25.18
N MET A 302 7.08 28.30 25.40
CA MET A 302 8.02 29.43 25.47
C MET A 302 8.61 29.74 24.09
N PRO A 303 8.37 30.90 23.45
CA PRO A 303 8.66 31.13 22.01
C PRO A 303 10.11 30.84 21.58
N VAL A 304 11.11 31.21 22.38
CA VAL A 304 12.54 31.02 22.04
C VAL A 304 13.02 29.60 22.39
N VAL A 305 12.52 29.04 23.49
CA VAL A 305 12.91 27.71 23.97
C VAL A 305 12.21 26.63 23.14
N SER A 306 10.96 26.89 22.73
CA SER A 306 10.17 25.92 21.93
C SER A 306 10.86 25.51 20.64
N LYS A 307 11.51 26.44 19.94
CA LYS A 307 12.23 26.11 18.68
C LYS A 307 13.37 25.11 18.90
N LYS A 308 14.17 25.28 19.96
CA LYS A 308 15.25 24.33 20.31
C LYS A 308 14.70 22.98 20.78
N VAL A 309 13.63 23.02 21.58
CA VAL A 309 12.99 21.79 22.09
C VAL A 309 12.35 21.01 20.93
N LYS A 310 11.61 21.67 20.03
CA LYS A 310 11.03 21.06 18.83
C LYS A 310 12.09 20.44 17.92
N SER A 311 13.21 21.16 17.67
CA SER A 311 14.33 20.64 16.87
C SER A 311 14.95 19.40 17.53
N ARG A 312 15.08 19.37 18.87
CA ARG A 312 15.59 18.20 19.58
C ARG A 312 14.63 17.02 19.46
N ILE A 313 13.33 17.24 19.65
CA ILE A 313 12.31 16.20 19.48
C ILE A 313 12.30 15.68 18.04
N CYS A 314 12.34 16.59 17.04
CA CYS A 314 12.45 16.20 15.64
C CYS A 314 13.65 15.29 15.39
N ASN A 315 14.83 15.63 15.92
CA ASN A 315 16.03 14.82 15.79
C ASN A 315 15.90 13.45 16.49
N GLU A 316 15.24 13.37 17.65
CA GLU A 316 14.97 12.10 18.33
C GLU A 316 14.03 11.22 17.49
N VAL A 317 12.97 11.78 16.93
CA VAL A 317 12.06 11.09 16.00
C VAL A 317 12.80 10.67 14.74
N TYR A 318 13.56 11.56 14.13
CA TYR A 318 14.36 11.30 12.93
C TYR A 318 15.34 10.13 13.14
N ASN A 319 16.02 10.10 14.29
CA ASN A 319 16.94 9.02 14.65
C ASN A 319 16.21 7.68 14.90
N ALA A 320 14.98 7.71 15.41
CA ALA A 320 14.17 6.51 15.58
C ALA A 320 13.78 5.87 14.23
N PHE A 321 13.75 6.65 13.16
CA PHE A 321 13.57 6.20 11.79
C PHE A 321 14.88 5.92 11.03
N GLY A 322 16.01 5.79 11.75
CA GLY A 322 17.32 5.42 11.19
C GLY A 322 18.28 6.56 10.92
N GLY A 323 17.86 7.84 11.02
CA GLY A 323 18.72 9.01 10.94
C GLY A 323 19.31 9.32 9.55
N ASN A 324 18.73 8.77 8.48
CA ASN A 324 19.15 9.01 7.08
C ASN A 324 17.97 9.38 6.16
N LEU A 325 16.89 9.82 6.74
CA LEU A 325 15.60 9.94 6.08
C LEU A 325 15.46 11.24 5.30
N TYR A 326 15.05 11.16 4.05
CA TYR A 326 14.57 12.32 3.29
C TYR A 326 13.10 12.62 3.63
N GLU A 327 12.23 11.60 3.57
CA GLU A 327 10.79 11.77 3.74
C GLU A 327 10.11 10.48 4.23
N VAL A 328 9.03 10.63 5.01
CA VAL A 328 8.08 9.56 5.32
C VAL A 328 6.79 9.81 4.56
N ILE A 329 6.41 8.88 3.70
CA ILE A 329 5.17 8.93 2.93
C ILE A 329 4.15 8.00 3.57
N VAL A 330 3.02 8.56 3.97
CA VAL A 330 1.91 7.83 4.59
C VAL A 330 0.76 7.70 3.59
N GLY A 331 0.18 6.52 3.49
CA GLY A 331 -0.95 6.29 2.58
C GLY A 331 -1.79 5.08 2.97
N GLY A 332 -2.83 4.82 2.19
CA GLY A 332 -3.72 3.67 2.36
C GLY A 332 -4.84 3.85 3.37
N ALA A 333 -4.73 4.82 4.29
CA ALA A 333 -5.76 5.22 5.25
C ALA A 333 -5.50 6.67 5.72
N PRO A 334 -6.46 7.36 6.35
CA PRO A 334 -6.23 8.67 6.96
C PRO A 334 -5.19 8.60 8.09
N LEU A 335 -4.28 9.58 8.13
CA LEU A 335 -3.38 9.77 9.27
C LEU A 335 -4.12 10.55 10.37
N SER A 336 -3.99 10.09 11.61
CA SER A 336 -4.58 10.79 12.76
C SER A 336 -4.13 12.25 12.81
N LYS A 337 -5.09 13.15 12.90
CA LYS A 337 -4.86 14.61 12.91
C LYS A 337 -3.87 15.03 14.01
N GLU A 338 -3.99 14.43 15.20
CA GLU A 338 -3.08 14.71 16.33
C GLU A 338 -1.63 14.38 15.98
N VAL A 339 -1.38 13.22 15.37
CA VAL A 339 -0.04 12.78 14.99
C VAL A 339 0.51 13.61 13.84
N GLU A 340 -0.33 13.91 12.84
CA GLU A 340 0.05 14.76 11.72
C GLU A 340 0.44 16.17 12.17
N GLU A 341 -0.44 16.85 12.93
CA GLU A 341 -0.18 18.18 13.47
C GLU A 341 1.08 18.21 14.35
N PHE A 342 1.28 17.16 15.15
CA PHE A 342 2.49 17.04 15.95
C PHE A 342 3.74 16.95 15.06
N LEU A 343 3.78 16.04 14.09
CA LEU A 343 4.94 15.85 13.20
C LEU A 343 5.25 17.12 12.40
N LEU A 344 4.22 17.78 11.86
CA LEU A 344 4.38 19.07 11.17
C LEU A 344 4.88 20.17 12.12
N SER A 345 4.37 20.20 13.36
CA SER A 345 4.76 21.23 14.36
C SER A 345 6.22 21.16 14.75
N ILE A 346 6.85 20.00 14.69
CA ILE A 346 8.28 19.80 14.97
C ILE A 346 9.15 19.89 13.70
N GLY A 347 8.54 20.05 12.51
CA GLY A 347 9.22 20.10 11.22
C GLY A 347 9.74 18.74 10.74
N PHE A 348 9.07 17.65 11.10
CA PHE A 348 9.41 16.32 10.62
C PHE A 348 8.96 16.12 9.16
N PRO A 349 9.79 15.55 8.27
CA PRO A 349 9.47 15.40 6.85
C PRO A 349 8.45 14.28 6.62
N VAL A 350 7.18 14.61 6.69
CA VAL A 350 6.06 13.67 6.50
C VAL A 350 5.07 14.22 5.48
N THR A 351 4.55 13.32 4.65
CA THR A 351 3.45 13.60 3.70
C THR A 351 2.41 12.50 3.74
N VAL A 352 1.23 12.83 3.24
CA VAL A 352 0.14 11.88 3.02
C VAL A 352 -0.20 11.87 1.53
N GLY A 353 -0.18 10.68 0.93
CA GLY A 353 -0.60 10.46 -0.46
C GLY A 353 -1.94 9.73 -0.54
N TYR A 354 -2.64 9.90 -1.67
CA TYR A 354 -3.92 9.27 -1.92
C TYR A 354 -3.92 8.51 -3.24
N GLY A 355 -4.59 7.37 -3.22
CA GLY A 355 -4.77 6.57 -4.41
C GLY A 355 -5.60 5.31 -4.18
N THR A 356 -5.88 4.63 -5.28
CA THR A 356 -6.67 3.41 -5.33
C THR A 356 -5.96 2.35 -6.17
N THR A 357 -6.29 1.08 -6.01
CA THR A 357 -5.74 0.01 -6.86
C THR A 357 -6.02 0.28 -8.33
N GLU A 358 -7.17 0.87 -8.64
CA GLU A 358 -7.63 1.25 -9.96
C GLU A 358 -6.79 2.36 -10.63
N CYS A 359 -5.93 3.04 -9.85
CA CYS A 359 -4.98 4.06 -10.32
C CYS A 359 -3.50 3.70 -10.12
N ALA A 360 -3.17 2.47 -9.84
CA ALA A 360 -1.84 1.84 -9.83
C ALA A 360 -0.72 2.43 -8.92
N PRO A 361 -0.89 3.04 -7.74
CA PRO A 361 -2.11 3.45 -7.11
C PRO A 361 -2.38 4.96 -7.15
N LEU A 362 -1.39 5.85 -7.48
CA LEU A 362 -1.38 7.27 -7.14
C LEU A 362 -2.39 8.11 -7.94
N ILE A 363 -3.21 8.84 -7.21
CA ILE A 363 -4.07 9.92 -7.71
C ILE A 363 -3.49 11.28 -7.31
N SER A 364 -3.08 11.44 -6.04
CA SER A 364 -2.49 12.68 -5.56
C SER A 364 -1.34 12.44 -4.58
N PHE A 365 -0.39 13.38 -4.60
CA PHE A 365 0.79 13.41 -3.76
C PHE A 365 1.42 14.81 -3.82
N SER A 366 2.08 15.24 -2.75
CA SER A 366 2.99 16.39 -2.72
C SER A 366 4.23 16.04 -1.93
N ASP A 367 5.40 16.50 -2.36
CA ASP A 367 6.63 16.47 -1.56
C ASP A 367 6.41 17.22 -0.23
N TYR A 368 7.11 16.83 0.83
CA TYR A 368 6.88 17.41 2.16
C TYR A 368 7.13 18.93 2.24
N HIS A 369 7.85 19.52 1.29
CA HIS A 369 8.03 20.97 1.23
C HIS A 369 6.76 21.71 0.76
N ASP A 370 5.94 21.05 -0.05
CA ASP A 370 4.69 21.59 -0.62
C ASP A 370 3.44 21.01 0.04
N PHE A 371 3.63 20.15 1.06
CA PHE A 371 2.54 19.46 1.74
C PHE A 371 1.74 20.42 2.64
N ILE A 372 0.43 20.38 2.54
CA ILE A 372 -0.51 21.10 3.42
C ILE A 372 -1.15 20.09 4.36
N GLY A 373 -1.01 20.30 5.67
CA GLY A 373 -1.59 19.42 6.69
C GLY A 373 -3.09 19.18 6.51
N GLY A 374 -3.52 17.93 6.67
CA GLY A 374 -4.88 17.45 6.43
C GLY A 374 -5.20 17.19 4.96
N SER A 375 -4.32 17.58 4.02
CA SER A 375 -4.50 17.25 2.61
C SER A 375 -3.89 15.89 2.26
N VAL A 376 -4.17 15.41 1.05
CA VAL A 376 -3.50 14.26 0.45
C VAL A 376 -2.66 14.64 -0.78
N GLY A 377 -2.21 15.89 -0.80
CA GLY A 377 -1.42 16.48 -1.88
C GLY A 377 -2.25 16.92 -3.08
N GLN A 378 -1.55 17.20 -4.17
CA GLN A 378 -2.08 17.66 -5.46
C GLN A 378 -2.16 16.48 -6.44
N PRO A 379 -3.00 16.55 -7.50
CA PRO A 379 -3.01 15.55 -8.56
C PRO A 379 -1.60 15.27 -9.08
N VAL A 380 -1.24 13.99 -9.20
CA VAL A 380 0.05 13.62 -9.77
C VAL A 380 0.08 13.89 -11.27
N ASP A 381 1.27 13.99 -11.85
CA ASP A 381 1.43 14.25 -13.30
C ASP A 381 0.57 13.31 -14.14
N ARG A 382 -0.01 13.83 -15.20
CA ARG A 382 -0.83 13.08 -16.15
C ARG A 382 -2.12 12.50 -15.57
N MET A 383 -2.50 12.96 -14.37
CA MET A 383 -3.81 12.69 -13.76
C MET A 383 -4.59 14.00 -13.65
N GLU A 384 -5.83 13.96 -14.04
CA GLU A 384 -6.82 15.01 -13.81
C GLU A 384 -7.74 14.58 -12.67
N VAL A 385 -8.07 15.51 -11.78
CA VAL A 385 -8.98 15.24 -10.66
C VAL A 385 -10.05 16.33 -10.64
N LYS A 386 -11.29 15.91 -10.42
CA LYS A 386 -12.43 16.80 -10.18
C LYS A 386 -13.16 16.39 -8.91
N ILE A 387 -13.74 17.36 -8.25
CA ILE A 387 -14.71 17.14 -7.18
C ILE A 387 -16.10 17.44 -7.76
N LEU A 388 -16.98 16.44 -7.75
CA LEU A 388 -18.36 16.59 -8.24
C LEU A 388 -19.19 17.36 -7.21
N SER A 389 -19.02 18.67 -7.19
CA SER A 389 -19.67 19.61 -6.27
C SER A 389 -19.91 20.94 -6.95
N SER A 390 -20.96 21.66 -6.53
CA SER A 390 -21.21 23.04 -6.95
C SER A 390 -20.21 24.04 -6.36
N ASP A 391 -19.58 23.68 -5.24
CA ASP A 391 -18.51 24.45 -4.59
C ASP A 391 -17.42 23.48 -4.11
N PRO A 392 -16.47 23.10 -4.98
CA PRO A 392 -15.44 22.11 -4.66
C PRO A 392 -14.54 22.47 -3.47
N GLN A 393 -14.49 23.73 -3.08
CA GLN A 393 -13.67 24.20 -1.95
C GLN A 393 -14.35 23.96 -0.61
N ASN A 394 -15.64 24.16 -0.53
CA ASN A 394 -16.38 24.19 0.75
C ASN A 394 -17.39 23.04 0.91
N VAL A 395 -17.88 22.49 -0.21
CA VAL A 395 -18.88 21.43 -0.22
C VAL A 395 -18.27 20.16 -0.79
N ALA A 396 -18.18 19.12 0.05
CA ALA A 396 -17.64 17.83 -0.36
C ALA A 396 -18.48 17.20 -1.47
N GLY A 397 -17.82 16.71 -2.50
CA GLY A 397 -18.40 15.94 -3.60
C GLY A 397 -17.55 14.71 -3.88
N GLU A 398 -18.02 13.83 -4.75
CA GLU A 398 -17.25 12.67 -5.17
C GLU A 398 -15.98 13.10 -5.91
N ILE A 399 -14.87 12.46 -5.55
CA ILE A 399 -13.59 12.61 -6.23
C ILE A 399 -13.62 11.72 -7.47
N VAL A 400 -13.53 12.32 -8.64
CA VAL A 400 -13.37 11.58 -9.90
C VAL A 400 -12.03 11.90 -10.53
N THR A 401 -11.43 10.93 -11.18
CA THR A 401 -10.10 11.08 -11.78
C THR A 401 -10.02 10.47 -13.16
N LYS A 402 -9.12 11.01 -13.99
CA LYS A 402 -8.85 10.54 -15.35
C LYS A 402 -7.36 10.72 -15.66
N GLY A 403 -6.74 9.73 -16.32
CA GLY A 403 -5.35 9.89 -16.76
C GLY A 403 -4.58 8.60 -16.94
N THR A 404 -3.26 8.75 -17.03
CA THR A 404 -2.33 7.67 -17.39
C THR A 404 -2.32 6.51 -16.39
N ASN A 405 -2.50 6.80 -15.10
CA ASN A 405 -2.39 5.80 -14.04
C ASN A 405 -3.62 4.86 -13.94
N MET A 406 -4.69 5.13 -14.70
CA MET A 406 -5.94 4.40 -14.58
C MET A 406 -5.87 2.98 -15.15
N MET A 407 -6.63 2.10 -14.52
CA MET A 407 -6.97 0.77 -15.04
C MET A 407 -7.68 0.86 -16.39
N THR A 408 -7.71 -0.24 -17.12
CA THR A 408 -8.56 -0.41 -18.31
C THR A 408 -9.96 -0.94 -17.97
N GLY A 409 -10.14 -1.45 -16.75
CA GLY A 409 -11.41 -1.98 -16.25
C GLY A 409 -11.19 -3.16 -15.31
N TYR A 410 -12.29 -3.83 -14.95
CA TYR A 410 -12.26 -5.04 -14.12
C TYR A 410 -12.31 -6.29 -14.99
N TYR A 411 -11.40 -7.22 -14.74
CA TYR A 411 -11.25 -8.45 -15.49
C TYR A 411 -12.52 -9.31 -15.43
N LEU A 412 -13.06 -9.68 -16.59
CA LEU A 412 -14.31 -10.44 -16.76
C LEU A 412 -15.53 -9.82 -16.03
N ASN A 413 -15.54 -8.49 -15.86
CA ASN A 413 -16.64 -7.80 -15.18
C ASN A 413 -16.91 -6.44 -15.82
N GLU A 414 -17.59 -6.46 -16.99
CA GLU A 414 -17.94 -5.27 -17.75
C GLU A 414 -18.95 -4.38 -17.02
N GLU A 415 -19.88 -4.96 -16.25
CA GLU A 415 -20.88 -4.22 -15.50
C GLU A 415 -20.21 -3.33 -14.45
N ALA A 416 -19.34 -3.93 -13.61
CA ALA A 416 -18.57 -3.18 -12.63
C ALA A 416 -17.63 -2.14 -13.28
N THR A 417 -17.14 -2.40 -14.49
CA THR A 417 -16.30 -1.45 -15.24
C THR A 417 -17.13 -0.23 -15.65
N ARG A 418 -18.34 -0.43 -16.21
CA ARG A 418 -19.26 0.67 -16.60
C ARG A 418 -19.79 1.47 -15.41
N GLU A 419 -19.94 0.83 -14.25
CA GLU A 419 -20.27 1.53 -13.00
C GLU A 419 -19.13 2.40 -12.47
N ALA A 420 -17.88 1.97 -12.69
CA ALA A 420 -16.70 2.65 -12.16
C ALA A 420 -16.12 3.71 -13.09
N ILE A 421 -16.27 3.55 -14.41
CA ILE A 421 -15.74 4.47 -15.41
C ILE A 421 -16.92 4.94 -16.26
N ASP A 422 -17.18 6.25 -16.24
CA ASP A 422 -18.28 6.85 -17.00
C ASP A 422 -17.97 6.96 -18.52
N GLU A 423 -18.95 7.40 -19.29
CA GLU A 423 -18.86 7.53 -20.75
C GLU A 423 -17.80 8.56 -21.19
N GLU A 424 -17.45 9.53 -20.32
CA GLU A 424 -16.41 10.52 -20.56
C GLU A 424 -15.01 9.99 -20.18
N GLY A 425 -14.93 8.80 -19.58
CA GLY A 425 -13.69 8.13 -19.13
C GLY A 425 -13.21 8.59 -17.76
N TRP A 426 -14.07 9.18 -16.91
CA TRP A 426 -13.76 9.48 -15.53
C TRP A 426 -13.98 8.25 -14.64
N TYR A 427 -12.98 7.94 -13.83
CA TYR A 427 -13.09 6.91 -12.80
C TYR A 427 -13.71 7.52 -11.53
N HIS A 428 -14.82 6.94 -11.10
CA HIS A 428 -15.54 7.25 -9.88
C HIS A 428 -14.92 6.52 -8.70
N THR A 429 -14.22 7.25 -7.83
CA THR A 429 -13.47 6.64 -6.74
C THR A 429 -14.35 6.13 -5.60
N GLY A 430 -15.56 6.67 -5.48
CA GLY A 430 -16.44 6.47 -4.33
C GLY A 430 -15.95 7.19 -3.06
N ASP A 431 -14.86 7.95 -3.13
CA ASP A 431 -14.38 8.79 -2.04
C ASP A 431 -14.90 10.22 -2.20
N LEU A 432 -15.23 10.85 -1.08
CA LEU A 432 -15.74 12.22 -1.02
C LEU A 432 -14.64 13.15 -0.54
N GLY A 433 -14.57 14.35 -1.12
CA GLY A 433 -13.53 15.30 -0.76
C GLY A 433 -13.82 16.72 -1.19
N THR A 434 -12.91 17.62 -0.83
CA THR A 434 -12.84 19.02 -1.26
C THR A 434 -11.48 19.30 -1.88
N MET A 435 -11.36 20.35 -2.69
CA MET A 435 -10.10 20.72 -3.33
C MET A 435 -9.90 22.24 -3.30
N LEU A 436 -8.73 22.68 -2.81
CA LEU A 436 -8.36 24.09 -2.83
C LEU A 436 -8.02 24.57 -4.25
N PRO A 437 -8.02 25.90 -4.50
CA PRO A 437 -7.56 26.47 -5.77
C PRO A 437 -6.12 26.09 -6.13
N SER A 438 -5.30 25.80 -5.12
CA SER A 438 -3.93 25.28 -5.28
C SER A 438 -3.87 23.83 -5.79
N GLY A 439 -5.01 23.13 -5.87
CA GLY A 439 -5.10 21.73 -6.27
C GLY A 439 -4.96 20.73 -5.11
N HIS A 440 -4.69 21.16 -3.87
CA HIS A 440 -4.62 20.26 -2.72
C HIS A 440 -6.00 19.65 -2.40
N ILE A 441 -6.03 18.32 -2.29
CA ILE A 441 -7.24 17.52 -2.06
C ILE A 441 -7.34 17.16 -0.59
N PHE A 442 -8.56 17.21 -0.04
CA PHE A 442 -8.88 16.82 1.33
C PHE A 442 -9.97 15.74 1.28
N ILE A 443 -9.64 14.55 1.78
CA ILE A 443 -10.61 13.44 1.87
C ILE A 443 -11.55 13.72 3.04
N ARG A 444 -12.85 13.47 2.84
CA ARG A 444 -13.89 13.63 3.87
C ARG A 444 -14.51 12.31 4.31
N GLY A 445 -14.48 11.30 3.46
CA GLY A 445 -15.00 9.97 3.74
C GLY A 445 -15.38 9.22 2.47
N ARG A 446 -16.12 8.12 2.64
CA ARG A 446 -16.62 7.31 1.52
C ARG A 446 -18.10 7.52 1.29
N SER A 447 -18.51 7.65 0.03
CA SER A 447 -19.92 7.83 -0.35
C SER A 447 -20.83 6.72 0.19
N LYS A 448 -20.37 5.46 0.14
CA LYS A 448 -21.09 4.28 0.67
C LYS A 448 -21.19 4.24 2.20
N ASN A 449 -20.37 4.98 2.92
CA ASN A 449 -20.36 5.05 4.37
C ASN A 449 -21.07 6.30 4.91
N MET A 450 -21.28 7.29 4.05
CA MET A 450 -21.97 8.53 4.40
C MET A 450 -23.34 8.21 5.02
N LEU A 451 -23.63 8.84 6.15
CA LEU A 451 -24.89 8.75 6.85
C LEU A 451 -25.69 10.02 6.64
N LEU A 452 -27.02 9.89 6.65
CA LEU A 452 -27.90 11.05 6.55
C LEU A 452 -28.34 11.47 7.95
N GLY A 453 -27.89 12.64 8.40
CA GLY A 453 -28.30 13.19 9.68
C GLY A 453 -29.84 13.46 9.73
N ALA A 454 -30.39 13.52 10.93
CA ALA A 454 -31.84 13.74 11.14
C ALA A 454 -32.40 15.01 10.47
N ASN A 455 -31.53 15.98 10.18
CA ASN A 455 -31.87 17.24 9.48
C ASN A 455 -31.55 17.20 7.97
N GLY A 456 -31.25 16.03 7.40
CA GLY A 456 -30.92 15.85 5.99
C GLY A 456 -29.49 16.26 5.61
N GLN A 457 -28.63 16.57 6.58
CA GLN A 457 -27.21 16.87 6.31
C GLN A 457 -26.37 15.59 6.23
N ASN A 458 -25.37 15.61 5.35
CA ASN A 458 -24.42 14.53 5.22
C ASN A 458 -23.52 14.46 6.46
N VAL A 459 -23.42 13.27 7.05
CA VAL A 459 -22.51 12.95 8.14
C VAL A 459 -21.47 11.97 7.63
N TYR A 460 -20.21 12.29 7.82
CA TYR A 460 -19.07 11.46 7.47
C TYR A 460 -18.57 10.71 8.70
N PRO A 461 -18.89 9.41 8.84
CA PRO A 461 -18.53 8.62 10.02
C PRO A 461 -17.05 8.68 10.34
N GLU A 462 -16.22 8.64 9.30
CA GLU A 462 -14.77 8.64 9.41
C GLU A 462 -14.24 9.90 10.13
N GLU A 463 -14.84 11.06 9.93
CA GLU A 463 -14.44 12.30 10.62
C GLU A 463 -14.74 12.26 12.15
N ILE A 464 -15.78 11.51 12.53
CA ILE A 464 -16.13 11.29 13.94
C ILE A 464 -15.22 10.26 14.56
N GLU A 465 -14.99 9.15 13.83
CA GLU A 465 -14.13 8.03 14.26
C GLU A 465 -12.69 8.46 14.44
N ASP A 466 -12.15 9.29 13.55
CA ASP A 466 -10.79 9.84 13.66
C ASP A 466 -10.59 10.58 14.98
N LYS A 467 -11.59 11.35 15.43
CA LYS A 467 -11.54 12.03 16.73
C LYS A 467 -11.70 11.05 17.88
N LEU A 468 -12.66 10.13 17.78
CA LEU A 468 -12.93 9.16 18.83
C LEU A 468 -11.74 8.20 19.06
N ASN A 469 -11.08 7.77 17.99
CA ASN A 469 -9.89 6.91 18.06
C ASN A 469 -8.66 7.59 18.72
N THR A 470 -8.73 8.89 19.00
CA THR A 470 -7.67 9.61 19.75
C THR A 470 -7.97 9.72 21.25
N MET A 471 -9.17 9.30 21.67
CA MET A 471 -9.62 9.43 23.06
C MET A 471 -9.15 8.27 23.94
N ALA A 472 -9.22 8.48 25.26
CA ALA A 472 -8.77 7.50 26.24
C ALA A 472 -9.46 6.14 26.08
N MET A 473 -8.71 5.05 26.21
CA MET A 473 -9.17 3.65 26.14
C MET A 473 -9.82 3.24 24.81
N VAL A 474 -9.68 4.01 23.74
CA VAL A 474 -10.22 3.68 22.42
C VAL A 474 -9.11 3.15 21.52
N SER A 475 -9.22 1.89 21.09
CA SER A 475 -8.33 1.28 20.10
C SER A 475 -8.85 1.52 18.68
N GLU A 476 -10.14 1.23 18.47
CA GLU A 476 -10.80 1.38 17.17
C GLU A 476 -12.28 1.70 17.38
N SER A 477 -12.87 2.43 16.45
CA SER A 477 -14.30 2.73 16.49
C SER A 477 -14.94 2.69 15.11
N ILE A 478 -16.26 2.47 15.08
CA ILE A 478 -17.10 2.70 13.91
C ILE A 478 -18.36 3.44 14.33
N VAL A 479 -18.78 4.42 13.54
CA VAL A 479 -20.03 5.13 13.72
C VAL A 479 -21.08 4.57 12.77
N ILE A 480 -22.20 4.17 13.35
CA ILE A 480 -23.35 3.61 12.66
C ILE A 480 -24.59 4.45 12.92
N GLN A 481 -25.61 4.26 12.10
CA GLN A 481 -26.91 4.90 12.29
C GLN A 481 -27.93 3.88 12.78
N ARG A 482 -28.57 4.16 13.91
CA ARG A 482 -29.71 3.39 14.42
C ARG A 482 -30.95 4.30 14.48
N GLY A 483 -31.84 4.11 13.51
CA GLY A 483 -32.95 5.04 13.29
C GLY A 483 -32.42 6.44 12.92
N GLU A 484 -32.81 7.45 13.69
CA GLU A 484 -32.33 8.82 13.49
C GLU A 484 -31.08 9.17 14.33
N LYS A 485 -30.54 8.23 15.09
CA LYS A 485 -29.42 8.45 16.02
C LYS A 485 -28.12 7.89 15.48
N LEU A 486 -27.04 8.63 15.69
CA LEU A 486 -25.69 8.16 15.47
C LEU A 486 -25.17 7.47 16.74
N VAL A 487 -24.63 6.29 16.62
CA VAL A 487 -24.04 5.50 17.70
C VAL A 487 -22.62 5.09 17.30
N ALA A 488 -21.68 5.24 18.22
CA ALA A 488 -20.33 4.73 18.03
C ALA A 488 -20.19 3.37 18.72
N LEU A 489 -19.73 2.36 17.97
CA LEU A 489 -19.22 1.12 18.52
C LEU A 489 -17.72 1.28 18.74
N VAL A 490 -17.22 0.96 19.93
CA VAL A 490 -15.81 1.14 20.30
C VAL A 490 -15.22 -0.17 20.77
N HIS A 491 -14.13 -0.59 20.12
CA HIS A 491 -13.26 -1.63 20.65
C HIS A 491 -12.21 -0.96 21.55
N PRO A 492 -12.17 -1.30 22.85
CA PRO A 492 -11.27 -0.66 23.81
C PRO A 492 -9.81 -1.13 23.60
N ASP A 493 -8.85 -0.29 24.01
CA ASP A 493 -7.42 -0.67 24.02
C ASP A 493 -7.16 -1.70 25.12
N GLN A 494 -6.95 -2.94 24.74
CA GLN A 494 -6.77 -4.07 25.65
C GLN A 494 -5.54 -3.91 26.57
N ASP A 495 -4.50 -3.20 26.13
CA ASP A 495 -3.30 -2.93 26.94
C ASP A 495 -3.59 -1.91 28.06
N GLU A 496 -4.54 -1.00 27.85
CA GLU A 496 -4.88 0.08 28.80
C GLU A 496 -6.01 -0.32 29.78
N VAL A 497 -6.94 -1.17 29.34
CA VAL A 497 -8.14 -1.50 30.14
C VAL A 497 -7.93 -2.60 31.20
N VAL A 498 -6.80 -3.27 31.24
CA VAL A 498 -6.52 -4.41 32.15
C VAL A 498 -6.81 -4.11 33.64
N SER A 499 -6.74 -2.85 34.05
CA SER A 499 -6.91 -2.42 35.45
C SER A 499 -8.28 -1.79 35.76
N PHE A 500 -9.20 -1.70 34.80
CA PHE A 500 -10.49 -1.03 34.95
C PHE A 500 -11.65 -2.03 35.01
N SER A 501 -12.63 -1.73 35.85
CA SER A 501 -13.91 -2.43 35.85
C SER A 501 -14.78 -2.00 34.68
N GLN A 502 -15.79 -2.79 34.35
CA GLN A 502 -16.71 -2.46 33.25
C GLN A 502 -17.44 -1.13 33.51
N GLU A 503 -17.84 -0.86 34.76
CA GLU A 503 -18.50 0.40 35.14
C GLU A 503 -17.57 1.61 34.97
N GLU A 504 -16.30 1.47 35.33
CA GLU A 504 -15.31 2.53 35.13
C GLU A 504 -15.06 2.79 33.63
N LEU A 505 -15.01 1.75 32.82
CA LEU A 505 -14.84 1.86 31.38
C LEU A 505 -16.04 2.53 30.69
N GLU A 506 -17.27 2.15 31.11
CA GLU A 506 -18.50 2.81 30.64
C GLU A 506 -18.55 4.29 31.04
N HIS A 507 -18.04 4.63 32.23
CA HIS A 507 -17.94 6.02 32.66
C HIS A 507 -16.95 6.82 31.81
N ILE A 508 -15.80 6.23 31.47
CA ILE A 508 -14.80 6.84 30.57
C ILE A 508 -15.41 7.03 29.17
N MET A 509 -16.13 6.04 28.66
CA MET A 509 -16.80 6.16 27.34
C MET A 509 -17.85 7.28 27.33
N GLU A 510 -18.59 7.47 28.41
CA GLU A 510 -19.54 8.60 28.51
C GLU A 510 -18.81 9.96 28.57
N GLN A 511 -17.66 10.05 29.24
CA GLN A 511 -16.81 11.24 29.18
C GLN A 511 -16.29 11.50 27.76
N ASN A 512 -15.79 10.46 27.10
CA ASN A 512 -15.36 10.54 25.69
C ASN A 512 -16.49 11.01 24.77
N ARG A 513 -17.73 10.51 24.97
CA ARG A 513 -18.88 10.94 24.20
C ARG A 513 -19.19 12.44 24.38
N GLN A 514 -19.12 12.93 25.60
CA GLN A 514 -19.38 14.34 25.91
C GLN A 514 -18.29 15.23 25.30
N GLU A 515 -17.03 14.86 25.47
CA GLU A 515 -15.89 15.58 24.90
C GLU A 515 -15.95 15.59 23.37
N LEU A 516 -16.18 14.42 22.74
CA LEU A 516 -16.35 14.28 21.29
C LEU A 516 -17.48 15.19 20.77
N ASN A 517 -18.65 15.18 21.43
CA ASN A 517 -19.80 15.98 21.03
C ASN A 517 -19.57 17.49 21.17
N ASN A 518 -18.64 17.93 22.02
CA ASN A 518 -18.23 19.34 22.08
C ASN A 518 -17.37 19.76 20.89
N MET A 519 -16.70 18.79 20.23
CA MET A 519 -15.88 19.02 19.04
C MET A 519 -16.66 18.88 17.73
N LEU A 520 -17.91 18.36 17.81
CA LEU A 520 -18.71 18.04 16.63
C LEU A 520 -19.82 19.07 16.40
N PRO A 521 -20.13 19.39 15.13
CA PRO A 521 -21.35 20.11 14.78
C PRO A 521 -22.60 19.40 15.33
N ALA A 522 -23.65 20.14 15.62
CA ALA A 522 -24.84 19.60 16.26
C ALA A 522 -25.48 18.41 15.50
N TYR A 523 -25.42 18.45 14.16
CA TYR A 523 -26.02 17.43 13.30
C TYR A 523 -25.22 16.10 13.23
N SER A 524 -23.96 16.10 13.65
CA SER A 524 -23.09 14.92 13.64
C SER A 524 -22.79 14.37 15.04
N ARG A 525 -23.45 14.88 16.07
CA ARG A 525 -23.28 14.42 17.46
C ARG A 525 -23.78 12.99 17.63
N ILE A 526 -22.99 12.19 18.35
CA ILE A 526 -23.35 10.81 18.65
C ILE A 526 -24.23 10.74 19.92
N SER A 527 -25.20 9.84 19.91
CA SER A 527 -26.13 9.63 21.03
C SER A 527 -25.56 8.71 22.09
N ALA A 528 -24.73 7.76 21.73
CA ALA A 528 -24.12 6.78 22.62
C ALA A 528 -22.79 6.29 22.10
N ILE A 529 -21.93 5.82 23.01
CA ILE A 529 -20.82 4.94 22.74
C ILE A 529 -21.17 3.57 23.33
N GLU A 530 -21.04 2.52 22.55
CA GLU A 530 -21.25 1.13 22.96
C GLU A 530 -19.93 0.37 22.84
N LEU A 531 -19.59 -0.36 23.89
CA LEU A 531 -18.38 -1.19 23.90
C LEU A 531 -18.61 -2.43 23.04
N HIS A 532 -17.63 -2.74 22.22
CA HIS A 532 -17.54 -3.94 21.40
C HIS A 532 -16.33 -4.76 21.87
N GLU A 533 -16.60 -5.87 22.55
CA GLU A 533 -15.55 -6.68 23.23
C GLU A 533 -14.55 -7.30 22.26
N GLU A 534 -15.01 -7.76 21.09
CA GLU A 534 -14.16 -8.38 20.08
C GLU A 534 -13.54 -7.32 19.16
N GLU A 535 -12.38 -7.62 18.58
CA GLU A 535 -11.86 -6.81 17.48
C GLU A 535 -12.82 -6.79 16.29
N PHE A 536 -12.96 -5.62 15.66
CA PHE A 536 -13.77 -5.54 14.45
C PHE A 536 -13.23 -6.43 13.34
N ALA A 537 -14.12 -7.17 12.67
CA ALA A 537 -13.76 -7.96 11.50
C ALA A 537 -13.16 -7.07 10.40
N LYS A 538 -11.97 -7.41 9.93
CA LYS A 538 -11.22 -6.60 8.97
C LYS A 538 -11.06 -7.31 7.64
N THR A 539 -10.88 -6.52 6.61
CA THR A 539 -10.38 -6.98 5.32
C THR A 539 -8.88 -7.32 5.43
N PRO A 540 -8.27 -8.04 4.47
CA PRO A 540 -6.82 -8.23 4.40
C PRO A 540 -6.04 -6.91 4.40
N LYS A 541 -6.66 -5.81 3.95
CA LYS A 541 -6.12 -4.43 3.99
C LYS A 541 -6.27 -3.75 5.36
N LYS A 542 -6.67 -4.49 6.40
CA LYS A 542 -6.88 -3.97 7.75
C LYS A 542 -8.04 -2.95 7.90
N SER A 543 -8.87 -2.76 6.88
CA SER A 543 -10.06 -1.91 6.95
C SER A 543 -11.22 -2.68 7.60
N ILE A 544 -11.98 -2.03 8.48
CA ILE A 544 -13.13 -2.65 9.17
C ILE A 544 -14.23 -2.96 8.16
N LYS A 545 -14.80 -4.17 8.24
CA LYS A 545 -15.94 -4.61 7.42
C LYS A 545 -17.25 -4.02 7.97
N ARG A 546 -17.47 -2.72 7.77
CA ARG A 546 -18.61 -1.96 8.32
C ARG A 546 -19.98 -2.58 8.05
N TYR A 547 -20.15 -3.28 6.92
CA TYR A 547 -21.41 -3.89 6.54
C TYR A 547 -21.90 -4.97 7.53
N LEU A 548 -20.99 -5.55 8.31
CA LEU A 548 -21.34 -6.54 9.35
C LEU A 548 -22.02 -5.89 10.57
N TYR A 549 -21.90 -4.58 10.73
CA TYR A 549 -22.33 -3.84 11.93
C TYR A 549 -23.48 -2.86 11.66
N LYS A 550 -23.89 -2.67 10.40
CA LYS A 550 -24.95 -1.70 10.02
C LYS A 550 -26.36 -2.06 10.50
N ASN A 551 -26.63 -3.32 10.83
CA ASN A 551 -27.97 -3.84 11.12
C ASN A 551 -28.12 -4.41 12.55
N ASN A 552 -27.19 -4.16 13.44
CA ASN A 552 -27.27 -4.62 14.85
C ASN A 552 -27.75 -3.53 15.78
#